data_abbde31ca54b49d3997c62b68cac14ad
#
_entry.id   abbde31ca54b49d3997c62b68cac14ad
#
_cell.length_a   1.000
_cell.length_b   1.000
_cell.length_c   1.000
_cell.angle_alpha   90.00
_cell.angle_beta   90.00
_cell.angle_gamma   90.00
#
_symmetry.space_group_name_H-M   'P 1'
#
loop_
_entity.id
_entity.type
_entity.pdbx_description
1 polymer ?
#
loop_
_entity_poly.entity_id
_entity_poly.type
_entity_poly.pdbx_seq_one_letter_code
_entity_poly.pdbx_strand_id
1 'polypeptide(L)'
;MFSKVNNIPFISPIYGNMIYSGDQFDQACQICFSERAFPDGENIEEYDISSPDFTYLLKEHFFVTDHHFIFSYGYDGNRCYAVYDRE
;
A
#
# COMPACT_ATOMS: atom_id res chain seq x y z
N MET A 1 -5.41 5.42 -1.55
CA MET A 1 -6.33 4.83 -0.58
C MET A 1 -6.29 5.63 0.72
N PHE A 2 -7.39 5.70 1.41
CA PHE A 2 -7.55 6.63 2.52
C PHE A 2 -8.28 5.95 3.67
N SER A 3 -7.81 6.19 4.89
CA SER A 3 -8.49 5.76 6.12
C SER A 3 -8.27 6.81 7.20
N LYS A 4 -9.15 6.86 8.19
CA LYS A 4 -9.11 7.88 9.21
C LYS A 4 -9.34 7.28 10.59
N VAL A 5 -8.48 7.62 11.53
CA VAL A 5 -8.58 7.17 12.94
C VAL A 5 -8.40 8.37 13.84
N ASN A 6 -9.34 8.61 14.76
CA ASN A 6 -9.30 9.71 15.71
C ASN A 6 -9.06 11.07 15.03
N ASN A 7 -9.70 11.29 13.89
CA ASN A 7 -9.58 12.49 13.06
C ASN A 7 -8.21 12.69 12.42
N ILE A 8 -7.32 11.70 12.49
CA ILE A 8 -6.02 11.73 11.81
C ILE A 8 -6.16 10.96 10.50
N PRO A 9 -5.96 11.60 9.33
CA PRO A 9 -6.06 10.90 8.05
C PRO A 9 -4.79 10.11 7.76
N PHE A 10 -4.95 8.96 7.12
CA PHE A 10 -3.86 8.14 6.61
C PHE A 10 -4.08 7.87 5.13
N ILE A 11 -3.03 8.00 4.35
CA ILE A 11 -3.08 7.82 2.90
C ILE A 11 -2.03 6.78 2.50
N SER A 12 -2.45 5.82 1.68
CA SER A 12 -1.57 4.81 1.12
C SER A 12 -1.82 4.72 -0.38
N PRO A 13 -0.89 5.19 -1.23
CA PRO A 13 -1.02 5.03 -2.67
C PRO A 13 -1.10 3.57 -3.06
N ILE A 14 -1.88 3.25 -4.10
CA ILE A 14 -2.13 1.87 -4.54
C ILE A 14 -0.82 1.16 -4.89
N TYR A 15 0.06 1.85 -5.59
CA TYR A 15 1.33 1.29 -6.08
C TYR A 15 2.56 1.90 -5.40
N GLY A 16 2.36 2.62 -4.32
CA GLY A 16 3.47 3.14 -3.52
C GLY A 16 3.75 2.25 -2.31
N ASN A 17 4.94 2.39 -1.76
CA ASN A 17 5.40 1.58 -0.63
C ASN A 17 5.32 2.33 0.70
N MET A 18 4.68 3.50 0.72
CA MET A 18 4.61 4.35 1.90
C MET A 18 3.19 4.51 2.39
N ILE A 19 3.03 4.64 3.69
CA ILE A 19 1.82 5.10 4.35
C ILE A 19 2.14 6.45 4.95
N TYR A 20 1.32 7.45 4.63
CA TYR A 20 1.48 8.83 5.11
C TYR A 20 0.38 9.17 6.10
N SER A 21 0.68 10.00 7.08
CA SER A 21 -0.30 10.43 8.08
C SER A 21 -0.35 11.95 8.20
N GLY A 22 -1.51 12.46 8.61
CA GLY A 22 -1.72 13.87 8.88
C GLY A 22 -1.85 14.73 7.63
N ASP A 23 -2.07 16.02 7.85
CA ASP A 23 -2.28 16.97 6.76
C ASP A 23 -1.00 17.30 6.00
N GLN A 24 0.15 17.01 6.59
CA GLN A 24 1.46 17.29 5.99
C GLN A 24 2.10 16.05 5.36
N PHE A 25 1.36 14.95 5.27
CA PHE A 25 1.82 13.70 4.66
C PHE A 25 3.12 13.19 5.28
N ASP A 26 3.19 13.17 6.60
CA ASP A 26 4.32 12.59 7.31
C ASP A 26 4.40 11.08 7.05
N GLN A 27 5.62 10.57 6.93
CA GLN A 27 5.83 9.14 6.72
C GLN A 27 5.47 8.39 8.01
N ALA A 28 4.46 7.53 7.93
CA ALA A 28 4.00 6.74 9.08
C ALA A 28 4.53 5.32 9.05
N CYS A 29 4.70 4.74 7.86
CA CYS A 29 5.12 3.35 7.72
C CYS A 29 5.66 3.12 6.31
N GLN A 30 6.72 2.33 6.19
CA GLN A 30 7.22 1.86 4.90
C GLN A 30 6.87 0.38 4.75
N ILE A 31 6.21 0.05 3.65
CA ILE A 31 5.81 -1.31 3.33
C ILE A 31 6.94 -1.98 2.56
N CYS A 32 7.32 -3.19 2.96
CA CYS A 32 8.37 -3.96 2.31
C CYS A 32 7.77 -5.10 1.49
N PHE A 33 7.68 -4.92 0.18
CA PHE A 33 7.36 -5.99 -0.77
C PHE A 33 8.61 -6.57 -1.41
N SER A 34 9.79 -6.18 -0.97
CA SER A 34 11.09 -6.58 -1.55
C SER A 34 11.14 -6.29 -3.04
N GLU A 35 11.61 -7.26 -3.83
CA GLU A 35 11.73 -7.13 -5.30
C GLU A 35 10.39 -7.02 -6.01
N ARG A 36 9.27 -7.30 -5.30
CA ARG A 36 7.92 -7.18 -5.86
C ARG A 36 7.30 -5.80 -5.61
N ALA A 37 8.02 -4.89 -4.97
CA ALA A 37 7.58 -3.52 -4.80
C ALA A 37 7.58 -2.79 -6.14
N PHE A 38 6.50 -2.06 -6.45
CA PHE A 38 6.45 -1.26 -7.66
C PHE A 38 7.53 -0.17 -7.58
N PRO A 39 8.36 0.00 -8.63
CA PRO A 39 9.48 0.94 -8.57
C PRO A 39 9.04 2.38 -8.37
N ASP A 40 9.75 3.10 -7.51
CA ASP A 40 9.51 4.52 -7.30
C ASP A 40 9.82 5.32 -8.58
N GLY A 41 8.96 6.28 -8.87
CA GLY A 41 9.14 7.15 -10.02
C GLY A 41 8.66 6.57 -11.35
N GLU A 42 8.27 5.30 -11.38
CA GLU A 42 7.70 4.69 -12.58
C GLU A 42 6.20 5.02 -12.70
N ASN A 43 5.72 5.11 -13.92
CA ASN A 43 4.31 5.37 -14.21
C ASN A 43 3.58 4.06 -14.45
N ILE A 44 2.60 3.75 -13.61
CA ILE A 44 1.82 2.51 -13.72
C ILE A 44 1.08 2.41 -15.07
N GLU A 45 0.76 3.53 -15.70
CA GLU A 45 0.07 3.54 -16.98
C GLU A 45 0.93 2.98 -18.12
N GLU A 46 2.24 2.94 -17.95
CA GLU A 46 3.17 2.35 -18.93
C GLU A 46 3.25 0.83 -18.83
N TYR A 47 2.59 0.23 -17.86
CA TYR A 47 2.61 -1.21 -17.63
C TYR A 47 1.27 -1.83 -17.99
N ASP A 48 1.33 -3.05 -18.52
CA ASP A 48 0.14 -3.89 -18.70
C ASP A 48 -0.03 -4.76 -17.46
N ILE A 49 -0.91 -4.32 -16.54
CA ILE A 49 -1.10 -5.02 -15.27
C ILE A 49 -1.77 -6.38 -15.44
N SER A 50 -2.36 -6.66 -16.61
CA SER A 50 -2.94 -7.97 -16.91
C SER A 50 -1.93 -8.93 -17.51
N SER A 51 -0.72 -8.47 -17.83
CA SER A 51 0.32 -9.31 -18.37
C SER A 51 0.91 -10.27 -17.33
N PRO A 52 1.24 -11.53 -17.70
CA PRO A 52 1.95 -12.42 -16.79
C PRO A 52 3.32 -11.90 -16.35
N ASP A 53 3.90 -10.98 -17.14
CA ASP A 53 5.19 -10.36 -16.82
C ASP A 53 5.09 -9.28 -15.73
N PHE A 54 3.87 -8.83 -15.42
CA PHE A 54 3.67 -7.88 -14.34
C PHE A 54 3.64 -8.62 -13.00
N THR A 55 4.74 -8.54 -12.26
CA THR A 55 4.94 -9.29 -11.01
C THR A 55 4.91 -8.42 -9.76
N TYR A 56 4.69 -7.12 -9.92
CA TYR A 56 4.66 -6.20 -8.78
C TYR A 56 3.36 -6.35 -7.99
N LEU A 57 3.45 -6.16 -6.67
CA LEU A 57 2.29 -6.24 -5.79
C LEU A 57 1.66 -4.86 -5.64
N LEU A 58 0.35 -4.80 -5.85
CA LEU A 58 -0.43 -3.57 -5.72
C LEU A 58 -1.44 -3.74 -4.59
N LYS A 59 -1.56 -2.71 -3.76
CA LYS A 59 -2.55 -2.72 -2.68
C LYS A 59 -3.96 -2.58 -3.27
N GLU A 60 -4.92 -3.34 -2.73
CA GLU A 60 -6.31 -3.30 -3.17
C GLU A 60 -7.21 -2.57 -2.18
N HIS A 61 -7.00 -2.80 -0.89
CA HIS A 61 -7.77 -2.18 0.18
C HIS A 61 -6.83 -1.75 1.30
N PHE A 62 -7.22 -0.71 2.03
CA PHE A 62 -6.40 -0.14 3.10
C PHE A 62 -7.30 0.29 4.25
N PHE A 63 -6.96 -0.18 5.45
CA PHE A 63 -7.66 0.17 6.70
C PHE A 63 -6.63 0.52 7.78
N VAL A 64 -6.98 1.45 8.63
CA VAL A 64 -6.17 1.80 9.81
C VAL A 64 -7.03 1.60 11.05
N THR A 65 -6.46 0.92 12.05
CA THR A 65 -7.05 0.80 13.37
C THR A 65 -6.19 1.55 14.38
N ASP A 66 -6.56 1.51 15.66
CA ASP A 66 -5.77 2.17 16.71
C ASP A 66 -4.35 1.60 16.82
N HIS A 67 -4.15 0.35 16.42
CA HIS A 67 -2.89 -0.36 16.63
C HIS A 67 -2.24 -0.87 15.36
N HIS A 68 -2.95 -0.88 14.23
CA HIS A 68 -2.46 -1.56 13.02
C HIS A 68 -2.75 -0.79 11.75
N PHE A 69 -1.88 -0.95 10.76
CA PHE A 69 -2.17 -0.71 9.35
C PHE A 69 -2.49 -2.04 8.70
N ILE A 70 -3.61 -2.12 8.00
CA ILE A 70 -4.07 -3.35 7.36
C ILE A 70 -4.32 -3.04 5.90
N PHE A 71 -3.76 -3.84 5.00
CA PHE A 71 -4.05 -3.71 3.58
C PHE A 71 -4.11 -5.08 2.91
N SER A 72 -4.81 -5.14 1.79
CA SER A 72 -4.87 -6.35 0.97
C SER A 72 -4.12 -6.13 -0.34
N TYR A 73 -3.65 -7.22 -0.91
CA TYR A 73 -2.98 -7.24 -2.20
C TYR A 73 -3.25 -8.57 -2.89
N GLY A 74 -3.13 -8.58 -4.22
CA GLY A 74 -3.27 -9.82 -4.99
C GLY A 74 -1.93 -10.51 -5.16
N TYR A 75 -1.89 -11.82 -4.93
CA TYR A 75 -0.71 -12.63 -5.17
C TYR A 75 -1.15 -14.03 -5.65
N ASP A 76 -0.65 -14.43 -6.80
CA ASP A 76 -0.89 -15.76 -7.38
C ASP A 76 -2.38 -16.11 -7.46
N GLY A 77 -3.19 -15.13 -7.90
CA GLY A 77 -4.63 -15.30 -8.04
C GLY A 77 -5.42 -15.25 -6.73
N ASN A 78 -4.76 -15.05 -5.60
CA ASN A 78 -5.39 -14.99 -4.29
C ASN A 78 -5.28 -13.59 -3.68
N ARG A 79 -6.28 -13.25 -2.86
CA ARG A 79 -6.22 -12.02 -2.07
C ARG A 79 -5.48 -12.33 -0.76
N CYS A 80 -4.43 -11.56 -0.49
CA CYS A 80 -3.65 -11.65 0.72
C CYS A 80 -3.82 -10.40 1.57
N TYR A 81 -3.63 -10.54 2.87
CA TYR A 81 -3.70 -9.42 3.81
C TYR A 81 -2.38 -9.27 4.54
N ALA A 82 -1.97 -8.03 4.74
CA ALA A 82 -0.81 -7.70 5.56
C ALA A 82 -1.25 -6.81 6.71
N VAL A 83 -0.66 -7.05 7.88
CA VAL A 83 -0.95 -6.30 9.10
C VAL A 83 0.38 -5.79 9.65
N TYR A 84 0.49 -4.48 9.80
CA TYR A 84 1.68 -3.82 10.33
C TYR A 84 1.33 -3.11 11.62
N ASP A 85 2.18 -3.22 12.64
CA ASP A 85 2.02 -2.49 13.88
C ASP A 85 2.28 -1.00 13.65
N ARG A 86 1.48 -0.15 14.28
CA ARG A 86 1.63 1.30 14.18
C ARG A 86 2.77 1.85 15.05
N GLU A 87 3.27 1.04 15.93
CA GLU A 87 4.31 1.45 16.87
C GLU A 87 5.71 0.98 16.45
#